data_5a9c7921d428d6d59910263e3c3d3ff7
#
_entry.id   5a9c7921d428d6d59910263e3c3d3ff7
#
_cell.length_a   1.000
_cell.length_b   1.000
_cell.length_c   1.000
_cell.angle_alpha   90.00
_cell.angle_beta   90.00
_cell.angle_gamma   90.00
#
_symmetry.space_group_name_H-M   'P 1'
#
loop_
_entity.id
_entity.type
_entity.pdbx_description
1 polymer ?
#
loop_
_entity_poly.entity_id
_entity_poly.type
_entity_poly.pdbx_seq_one_letter_code
_entity_poly.pdbx_strand_id
1 'polypeptide(L)'
;VATKFYEAKKQELKWSDEFDVFAKAAVDYPFYSGKELYPMVHKMRTGNDVYESIPANYYNFRKNIDCNNAALSDYSPFVMYLSHMLNNMGSINYHNHFTEVDLALKTNINKMNIADTLIKNEKVKNTILNNIAFTYLLEDQNMVNNQTFLATYHKISTDKSQKNEITKIGDAIQLLTKSKTLPNVALEDINGKPVNSSSFTNTKTVIFFWTSSSISHFEAAHKKIIDFKKKHPEYQFVGINLNDSQQEWKGILSKYKFSGVTELRCADFEDLKSKWVITKIHRTIILGDKGLIKNAFTNIFELNFEEGL
;
A
#
# COMPACT_ATOMS: atom_id res chain seq x y z
N VAL A 1 30.18 5.79 -6.68
CA VAL A 1 29.92 6.00 -8.11
C VAL A 1 28.92 7.14 -8.28
N ALA A 2 27.74 7.09 -7.68
CA ALA A 2 26.67 8.10 -7.85
C ALA A 2 27.12 9.51 -7.43
N THR A 3 27.79 9.65 -6.28
CA THR A 3 28.31 10.95 -5.79
C THR A 3 29.32 11.57 -6.75
N LYS A 4 30.25 10.78 -7.29
CA LYS A 4 31.22 11.29 -8.27
C LYS A 4 30.55 11.75 -9.57
N PHE A 5 29.51 11.04 -10.00
CA PHE A 5 28.72 11.42 -11.16
C PHE A 5 27.97 12.73 -10.92
N TYR A 6 27.32 12.86 -9.76
CA TYR A 6 26.64 14.08 -9.34
C TYR A 6 27.60 15.29 -9.35
N GLU A 7 28.75 15.18 -8.69
CA GLU A 7 29.74 16.28 -8.63
C GLU A 7 30.24 16.68 -10.01
N ALA A 8 30.55 15.71 -10.88
CA ALA A 8 30.98 15.99 -12.25
C ALA A 8 29.88 16.73 -13.04
N LYS A 9 28.63 16.29 -12.94
CA LYS A 9 27.50 16.90 -13.65
C LYS A 9 27.14 18.29 -13.10
N LYS A 10 27.27 18.50 -11.80
CA LYS A 10 27.09 19.82 -11.18
C LYS A 10 28.09 20.84 -11.74
N GLN A 11 29.35 20.45 -11.86
CA GLN A 11 30.40 21.33 -12.45
C GLN A 11 30.17 21.59 -13.94
N GLU A 12 29.75 20.55 -14.68
CA GLU A 12 29.52 20.64 -16.14
C GLU A 12 28.30 21.52 -16.46
N LEU A 13 27.16 21.24 -15.81
CA LEU A 13 25.87 21.84 -16.17
C LEU A 13 25.56 23.13 -15.42
N LYS A 14 26.24 23.39 -14.31
CA LYS A 14 26.07 24.61 -13.48
C LYS A 14 24.61 24.97 -13.23
N TRP A 15 23.82 23.94 -12.87
CA TRP A 15 22.40 24.13 -12.58
C TRP A 15 22.15 25.01 -11.34
N SER A 16 20.89 25.44 -11.12
CA SER A 16 20.53 26.31 -10.00
C SER A 16 20.66 25.61 -8.65
N ASP A 17 20.83 26.39 -7.59
CA ASP A 17 20.88 25.87 -6.21
C ASP A 17 19.58 25.16 -5.82
N GLU A 18 18.42 25.62 -6.32
CA GLU A 18 17.14 24.97 -6.10
C GLU A 18 17.11 23.55 -6.71
N PHE A 19 17.59 23.39 -7.96
CA PHE A 19 17.71 22.08 -8.59
C PHE A 19 18.74 21.20 -7.84
N ASP A 20 19.80 21.79 -7.35
CA ASP A 20 20.85 21.09 -6.61
C ASP A 20 20.33 20.37 -5.37
N VAL A 21 19.37 20.98 -4.66
CA VAL A 21 18.69 20.34 -3.52
C VAL A 21 18.09 19.00 -3.92
N PHE A 22 17.37 18.95 -5.05
CA PHE A 22 16.74 17.72 -5.54
C PHE A 22 17.75 16.72 -6.12
N ALA A 23 18.73 17.21 -6.88
CA ALA A 23 19.77 16.39 -7.48
C ALA A 23 20.61 15.68 -6.40
N LYS A 24 20.99 16.41 -5.36
CA LYS A 24 21.71 15.85 -4.22
C LYS A 24 20.84 14.86 -3.44
N ALA A 25 19.58 15.20 -3.20
CA ALA A 25 18.62 14.34 -2.53
C ALA A 25 18.38 13.02 -3.28
N ALA A 26 18.37 13.05 -4.64
CA ALA A 26 18.25 11.86 -5.48
C ALA A 26 19.42 10.88 -5.32
N VAL A 27 20.59 11.36 -4.92
CA VAL A 27 21.79 10.52 -4.70
C VAL A 27 21.88 10.06 -3.25
N ASP A 28 21.70 10.98 -2.31
CA ASP A 28 21.97 10.73 -0.89
C ASP A 28 20.91 9.87 -0.22
N TYR A 29 19.63 10.17 -0.42
CA TYR A 29 18.56 9.48 0.31
C TYR A 29 18.37 8.01 -0.07
N PRO A 30 18.51 7.56 -1.33
CA PRO A 30 18.53 6.12 -1.64
C PRO A 30 19.69 5.39 -0.96
N PHE A 31 20.86 6.03 -0.86
CA PHE A 31 22.00 5.46 -0.14
C PHE A 31 21.71 5.33 1.36
N TYR A 32 21.20 6.37 2.00
CA TYR A 32 20.82 6.33 3.42
C TYR A 32 19.66 5.36 3.68
N SER A 33 18.68 5.29 2.78
CA SER A 33 17.61 4.29 2.84
C SER A 33 18.16 2.86 2.87
N GLY A 34 19.17 2.57 2.02
CA GLY A 34 19.84 1.27 2.03
C GLY A 34 20.51 0.95 3.37
N LYS A 35 21.07 1.95 4.06
CA LYS A 35 21.65 1.77 5.41
C LYS A 35 20.55 1.50 6.45
N GLU A 36 19.42 2.20 6.39
CA GLU A 36 18.31 1.97 7.30
C GLU A 36 17.70 0.58 7.13
N LEU A 37 17.58 0.11 5.88
CA LEU A 37 16.99 -1.18 5.55
C LEU A 37 17.96 -2.36 5.78
N TYR A 38 19.27 -2.12 5.88
CA TYR A 38 20.28 -3.18 5.93
C TYR A 38 19.99 -4.27 6.98
N PRO A 39 19.66 -3.98 8.25
CA PRO A 39 19.45 -5.04 9.24
C PRO A 39 18.28 -5.94 8.88
N MET A 40 17.17 -5.35 8.45
CA MET A 40 15.97 -6.08 8.03
C MET A 40 16.24 -6.94 6.80
N VAL A 41 16.85 -6.37 5.75
CA VAL A 41 17.15 -7.08 4.49
C VAL A 41 18.17 -8.18 4.73
N HIS A 42 19.17 -7.95 5.59
CA HIS A 42 20.15 -8.97 5.97
C HIS A 42 19.45 -10.16 6.63
N LYS A 43 18.60 -9.91 7.64
CA LYS A 43 17.82 -10.95 8.32
C LYS A 43 16.93 -11.72 7.35
N MET A 44 16.23 -11.04 6.44
CA MET A 44 15.38 -11.68 5.43
C MET A 44 16.16 -12.59 4.47
N ARG A 45 17.39 -12.21 4.10
CA ARG A 45 18.20 -12.94 3.13
C ARG A 45 19.01 -14.09 3.73
N THR A 46 19.46 -13.94 4.97
CA THR A 46 20.40 -14.86 5.61
C THR A 46 19.79 -15.64 6.79
N GLY A 47 18.63 -15.21 7.28
CA GLY A 47 18.05 -15.69 8.53
C GLY A 47 18.73 -15.14 9.79
N ASN A 48 19.85 -14.44 9.67
CA ASN A 48 20.64 -13.96 10.81
C ASN A 48 20.24 -12.54 11.19
N ASP A 49 19.90 -12.35 12.48
CA ASP A 49 19.67 -11.03 13.06
C ASP A 49 21.01 -10.33 13.35
N VAL A 50 21.16 -9.11 12.84
CA VAL A 50 22.39 -8.31 13.02
C VAL A 50 22.18 -7.06 13.87
N TYR A 51 20.98 -6.83 14.40
CA TYR A 51 20.68 -5.59 15.15
C TYR A 51 21.62 -5.37 16.34
N GLU A 52 21.96 -6.42 17.08
CA GLU A 52 22.88 -6.34 18.22
C GLU A 52 24.34 -6.23 17.81
N SER A 53 24.71 -6.65 16.61
CA SER A 53 26.08 -6.62 16.11
C SER A 53 26.41 -5.36 15.30
N ILE A 54 25.44 -4.51 15.05
CA ILE A 54 25.66 -3.24 14.35
C ILE A 54 26.50 -2.30 15.23
N PRO A 55 27.61 -1.73 14.70
CA PRO A 55 28.42 -0.79 15.46
C PRO A 55 27.62 0.41 15.97
N ALA A 56 27.86 0.85 17.19
CA ALA A 56 27.13 1.96 17.83
C ALA A 56 27.15 3.27 17.01
N ASN A 57 28.18 3.46 16.18
CA ASN A 57 28.29 4.63 15.29
C ASN A 57 27.66 4.44 13.90
N TYR A 58 27.08 3.30 13.63
CA TYR A 58 26.52 2.97 12.29
C TYR A 58 25.47 4.00 11.81
N TYR A 59 24.63 4.46 12.73
CA TYR A 59 23.57 5.44 12.44
C TYR A 59 23.99 6.90 12.64
N ASN A 60 25.28 7.21 12.80
CA ASN A 60 25.75 8.59 12.97
C ASN A 60 25.45 9.50 11.79
N PHE A 61 25.24 8.93 10.59
CA PHE A 61 24.83 9.70 9.41
C PHE A 61 23.49 10.43 9.62
N ARG A 62 22.60 9.93 10.49
CA ARG A 62 21.30 10.58 10.79
C ARG A 62 21.49 12.00 11.35
N LYS A 63 22.60 12.29 12.00
CA LYS A 63 22.91 13.63 12.56
C LYS A 63 23.07 14.71 11.50
N ASN A 64 23.37 14.30 10.25
CA ASN A 64 23.57 15.19 9.13
C ASN A 64 22.32 15.33 8.24
N ILE A 65 21.20 14.73 8.64
CA ILE A 65 19.95 14.75 7.87
C ILE A 65 19.03 15.84 8.43
N ASP A 66 18.70 16.81 7.58
CA ASP A 66 17.65 17.77 7.89
C ASP A 66 16.28 17.15 7.60
N CYS A 67 15.64 16.61 8.65
CA CYS A 67 14.28 16.06 8.56
C CYS A 67 13.20 17.14 8.37
N ASN A 68 13.57 18.42 8.36
CA ASN A 68 12.65 19.56 8.31
C ASN A 68 12.66 20.29 6.95
N ASN A 69 13.32 19.75 5.94
CA ASN A 69 13.44 20.39 4.63
C ASN A 69 12.09 20.42 3.90
N ALA A 70 11.41 21.58 3.97
CA ALA A 70 10.08 21.78 3.38
C ALA A 70 10.08 21.64 1.86
N ALA A 71 11.20 21.97 1.16
CA ALA A 71 11.30 21.82 -0.29
C ALA A 71 11.19 20.36 -0.74
N LEU A 72 11.59 19.42 0.11
CA LEU A 72 11.57 17.99 -0.17
C LEU A 72 10.33 17.26 0.38
N SER A 73 9.36 17.97 0.95
CA SER A 73 8.19 17.36 1.62
C SER A 73 7.40 16.36 0.77
N ASP A 74 7.36 16.58 -0.55
CA ASP A 74 6.66 15.72 -1.52
C ASP A 74 7.66 14.96 -2.43
N TYR A 75 8.96 15.07 -2.14
CA TYR A 75 9.99 14.42 -2.96
C TYR A 75 10.20 12.97 -2.53
N SER A 76 9.84 12.04 -3.39
CA SER A 76 9.81 10.60 -3.10
C SER A 76 11.08 10.05 -2.44
N PRO A 77 12.32 10.31 -2.89
CA PRO A 77 13.52 9.79 -2.24
C PRO A 77 13.66 10.23 -0.77
N PHE A 78 13.30 11.46 -0.45
CA PHE A 78 13.34 11.99 0.92
C PHE A 78 12.25 11.36 1.79
N VAL A 79 11.00 11.33 1.30
CA VAL A 79 9.87 10.75 2.00
C VAL A 79 10.09 9.26 2.28
N MET A 80 10.63 8.52 1.30
CA MET A 80 11.00 7.11 1.47
C MET A 80 12.09 6.93 2.51
N TYR A 81 13.12 7.77 2.48
CA TYR A 81 14.18 7.72 3.49
C TYR A 81 13.62 7.93 4.91
N LEU A 82 12.82 8.98 5.12
CA LEU A 82 12.21 9.23 6.43
C LEU A 82 11.33 8.05 6.87
N SER A 83 10.58 7.45 5.95
CA SER A 83 9.77 6.26 6.23
C SER A 83 10.63 5.07 6.67
N HIS A 84 11.76 4.81 6.00
CA HIS A 84 12.67 3.72 6.36
C HIS A 84 13.37 3.99 7.70
N MET A 85 13.82 5.24 7.94
CA MET A 85 14.41 5.65 9.20
C MET A 85 13.43 5.44 10.37
N LEU A 86 12.19 5.90 10.22
CA LEU A 86 11.16 5.75 11.25
C LEU A 86 10.76 4.28 11.46
N ASN A 87 10.71 3.48 10.40
CA ASN A 87 10.50 2.04 10.51
C ASN A 87 11.60 1.39 11.36
N ASN A 88 12.85 1.69 11.06
CA ASN A 88 13.97 1.15 11.80
C ASN A 88 13.95 1.62 13.27
N MET A 89 13.78 2.93 13.53
CA MET A 89 13.71 3.48 14.88
C MET A 89 12.48 2.98 15.65
N GLY A 90 11.33 2.88 14.99
CA GLY A 90 10.06 2.48 15.59
C GLY A 90 10.01 1.01 16.01
N SER A 91 10.71 0.14 15.29
CA SER A 91 10.70 -1.30 15.54
C SER A 91 11.79 -1.77 16.53
N ILE A 92 12.84 -0.99 16.72
CA ILE A 92 14.05 -1.44 17.46
C ILE A 92 13.77 -1.88 18.91
N ASN A 93 12.76 -1.31 19.56
CA ASN A 93 12.39 -1.59 20.95
C ASN A 93 11.37 -2.73 21.11
N TYR A 94 10.87 -3.31 20.04
CA TYR A 94 9.73 -4.23 20.09
C TYR A 94 10.02 -5.64 19.60
N HIS A 95 11.26 -5.92 19.17
CA HIS A 95 11.61 -7.20 18.54
C HIS A 95 11.38 -8.45 19.40
N ASN A 96 11.25 -8.32 20.73
CA ASN A 96 11.25 -9.48 21.65
C ASN A 96 10.06 -9.58 22.61
N HIS A 97 9.03 -8.70 22.55
CA HIS A 97 8.11 -8.60 23.70
C HIS A 97 6.60 -8.61 23.39
N PHE A 98 6.15 -8.69 22.13
CA PHE A 98 4.73 -8.57 21.81
C PHE A 98 4.22 -9.65 20.85
N THR A 99 2.94 -9.99 20.94
CA THR A 99 2.25 -10.77 19.92
C THR A 99 2.28 -9.99 18.59
N GLU A 100 2.20 -10.67 17.46
CA GLU A 100 2.22 -10.03 16.13
C GLU A 100 1.16 -8.91 16.00
N VAL A 101 -0.03 -9.11 16.58
CA VAL A 101 -1.14 -8.13 16.53
C VAL A 101 -0.78 -6.84 17.28
N ASP A 102 -0.21 -6.97 18.48
CA ASP A 102 0.21 -5.81 19.28
C ASP A 102 1.45 -5.12 18.71
N LEU A 103 2.34 -5.88 18.07
CA LEU A 103 3.57 -5.37 17.50
C LEU A 103 3.31 -4.34 16.39
N ALA A 104 2.40 -4.64 15.46
CA ALA A 104 2.07 -3.72 14.35
C ALA A 104 1.51 -2.39 14.87
N LEU A 105 0.54 -2.43 15.79
CA LEU A 105 -0.04 -1.23 16.39
C LEU A 105 1.03 -0.39 17.10
N LYS A 106 1.76 -1.00 18.04
CA LYS A 106 2.73 -0.30 18.88
C LYS A 106 3.89 0.29 18.07
N THR A 107 4.39 -0.47 17.09
CA THR A 107 5.43 0.03 16.18
C THR A 107 4.97 1.25 15.41
N ASN A 108 3.74 1.24 14.86
CA ASN A 108 3.26 2.38 14.07
C ASN A 108 2.89 3.59 14.94
N ILE A 109 2.37 3.40 16.15
CA ILE A 109 2.22 4.50 17.12
C ILE A 109 3.59 5.09 17.49
N ASN A 110 4.59 4.25 17.74
CA ASN A 110 5.93 4.71 18.05
C ASN A 110 6.57 5.51 16.90
N LYS A 111 6.39 5.07 15.64
CA LYS A 111 6.81 5.84 14.46
C LYS A 111 6.20 7.24 14.44
N MET A 112 4.89 7.37 14.71
CA MET A 112 4.23 8.67 14.75
C MET A 112 4.78 9.57 15.87
N ASN A 113 5.02 9.03 17.07
CA ASN A 113 5.59 9.76 18.19
C ASN A 113 7.03 10.22 17.90
N ILE A 114 7.84 9.36 17.27
CA ILE A 114 9.20 9.72 16.83
C ILE A 114 9.15 10.81 15.77
N ALA A 115 8.24 10.70 14.78
CA ALA A 115 8.04 11.71 13.74
C ALA A 115 7.67 13.07 14.35
N ASP A 116 6.75 13.11 15.31
CA ASP A 116 6.34 14.34 16.01
C ASP A 116 7.50 14.96 16.80
N THR A 117 8.37 14.11 17.35
CA THR A 117 9.56 14.57 18.09
C THR A 117 10.64 15.16 17.18
N LEU A 118 10.93 14.49 16.05
CA LEU A 118 12.06 14.84 15.18
C LEU A 118 11.68 15.87 14.09
N ILE A 119 10.45 15.81 13.56
CA ILE A 119 10.03 16.62 12.44
C ILE A 119 9.20 17.79 12.95
N LYS A 120 9.77 18.99 12.87
CA LYS A 120 9.12 20.24 13.32
C LYS A 120 8.44 21.00 12.18
N ASN A 121 8.87 20.76 10.93
CA ASN A 121 8.17 21.30 9.78
C ASN A 121 6.83 20.58 9.59
N GLU A 122 5.73 21.31 9.72
CA GLU A 122 4.37 20.75 9.70
C GLU A 122 4.03 20.06 8.37
N LYS A 123 4.51 20.59 7.22
CA LYS A 123 4.24 19.98 5.93
C LYS A 123 4.91 18.61 5.82
N VAL A 124 6.20 18.52 6.15
CA VAL A 124 6.96 17.26 6.16
C VAL A 124 6.33 16.27 7.15
N LYS A 125 6.04 16.75 8.37
CA LYS A 125 5.45 15.92 9.42
C LYS A 125 4.10 15.30 8.98
N ASN A 126 3.19 16.12 8.48
CA ASN A 126 1.88 15.63 8.04
C ASN A 126 2.00 14.67 6.85
N THR A 127 2.89 14.90 5.88
CA THR A 127 3.16 13.95 4.78
C THR A 127 3.59 12.58 5.34
N ILE A 128 4.51 12.57 6.29
CA ILE A 128 5.00 11.32 6.91
C ILE A 128 3.92 10.64 7.76
N LEU A 129 3.19 11.39 8.58
CA LEU A 129 2.10 10.85 9.39
C LEU A 129 1.01 10.23 8.50
N ASN A 130 0.67 10.90 7.40
CA ASN A 130 -0.32 10.40 6.45
C ASN A 130 0.14 9.08 5.79
N ASN A 131 1.41 8.97 5.40
CA ASN A 131 1.98 7.74 4.86
C ASN A 131 1.95 6.59 5.88
N ILE A 132 2.30 6.86 7.14
CA ILE A 132 2.24 5.86 8.21
C ILE A 132 0.78 5.40 8.40
N ALA A 133 -0.16 6.34 8.46
CA ALA A 133 -1.57 6.03 8.68
C ALA A 133 -2.16 5.22 7.53
N PHE A 134 -1.91 5.63 6.30
CA PHE A 134 -2.38 4.95 5.11
C PHE A 134 -1.86 3.51 5.04
N THR A 135 -0.55 3.31 5.28
CA THR A 135 0.07 1.98 5.24
C THR A 135 -0.50 1.09 6.35
N TYR A 136 -0.54 1.59 7.59
CA TYR A 136 -1.00 0.81 8.73
C TYR A 136 -2.46 0.37 8.59
N LEU A 137 -3.37 1.27 8.21
CA LEU A 137 -4.79 0.95 8.07
C LEU A 137 -5.07 -0.09 6.98
N LEU A 138 -4.23 -0.17 5.94
CA LEU A 138 -4.36 -1.19 4.91
C LEU A 138 -3.82 -2.57 5.34
N GLU A 139 -2.93 -2.61 6.30
CA GLU A 139 -2.29 -3.85 6.78
C GLU A 139 -3.00 -4.46 8.00
N ASP A 140 -3.56 -3.63 8.87
CA ASP A 140 -4.27 -4.08 10.08
C ASP A 140 -5.78 -3.82 9.96
N GLN A 141 -6.58 -4.88 9.97
CA GLN A 141 -8.04 -4.82 9.95
C GLN A 141 -8.68 -4.97 11.34
N ASN A 142 -7.88 -4.98 12.42
CA ASN A 142 -8.40 -5.01 13.79
C ASN A 142 -9.03 -3.67 14.14
N MET A 143 -10.35 -3.66 14.37
CA MET A 143 -11.12 -2.43 14.65
C MET A 143 -10.64 -1.70 15.91
N VAL A 144 -10.31 -2.43 16.98
CA VAL A 144 -9.86 -1.82 18.26
C VAL A 144 -8.50 -1.17 18.06
N ASN A 145 -7.60 -1.87 17.37
CA ASN A 145 -6.29 -1.35 17.04
C ASN A 145 -6.39 -0.10 16.15
N ASN A 146 -7.25 -0.12 15.12
CA ASN A 146 -7.45 1.01 14.22
C ASN A 146 -8.01 2.23 14.95
N GLN A 147 -8.94 2.07 15.89
CA GLN A 147 -9.43 3.18 16.71
C GLN A 147 -8.33 3.79 17.57
N THR A 148 -7.52 2.95 18.23
CA THR A 148 -6.39 3.40 19.05
C THR A 148 -5.34 4.14 18.21
N PHE A 149 -5.03 3.60 17.03
CA PHE A 149 -4.11 4.22 16.09
C PHE A 149 -4.62 5.58 15.60
N LEU A 150 -5.88 5.64 15.14
CA LEU A 150 -6.50 6.87 14.64
C LEU A 150 -6.58 7.95 15.72
N ALA A 151 -6.86 7.59 16.98
CA ALA A 151 -6.85 8.55 18.10
C ALA A 151 -5.47 9.23 18.24
N THR A 152 -4.38 8.45 18.11
CA THR A 152 -3.02 8.99 18.14
C THR A 152 -2.71 9.84 16.92
N TYR A 153 -3.07 9.37 15.72
CA TYR A 153 -2.90 10.12 14.48
C TYR A 153 -3.62 11.49 14.55
N HIS A 154 -4.88 11.52 14.98
CA HIS A 154 -5.65 12.75 15.12
C HIS A 154 -5.08 13.73 16.15
N LYS A 155 -4.43 13.22 17.19
CA LYS A 155 -3.77 14.06 18.21
C LYS A 155 -2.53 14.77 17.63
N ILE A 156 -1.75 14.07 16.79
CA ILE A 156 -0.45 14.56 16.31
C ILE A 156 -0.57 15.33 14.99
N SER A 157 -1.35 14.83 14.03
CA SER A 157 -1.52 15.49 12.73
C SER A 157 -2.26 16.83 12.88
N THR A 158 -1.80 17.84 12.14
CA THR A 158 -2.41 19.19 12.10
C THR A 158 -3.15 19.47 10.81
N ASP A 159 -2.98 18.66 9.78
CA ASP A 159 -3.65 18.81 8.48
C ASP A 159 -5.09 18.28 8.53
N LYS A 160 -6.07 19.18 8.48
CA LYS A 160 -7.49 18.84 8.55
C LYS A 160 -7.97 18.03 7.34
N SER A 161 -7.43 18.28 6.14
CA SER A 161 -7.81 17.57 4.92
C SER A 161 -7.36 16.12 4.99
N GLN A 162 -6.10 15.90 5.33
CA GLN A 162 -5.54 14.56 5.49
C GLN A 162 -6.21 13.80 6.63
N LYS A 163 -6.53 14.45 7.74
CA LYS A 163 -7.33 13.83 8.83
C LYS A 163 -8.66 13.28 8.34
N ASN A 164 -9.39 14.09 7.57
CA ASN A 164 -10.68 13.67 7.01
C ASN A 164 -10.53 12.51 6.03
N GLU A 165 -9.48 12.52 5.18
CA GLU A 165 -9.19 11.44 4.24
C GLU A 165 -8.87 10.13 4.97
N ILE A 166 -7.96 10.16 5.92
CA ILE A 166 -7.56 8.99 6.71
C ILE A 166 -8.75 8.43 7.52
N THR A 167 -9.60 9.30 8.06
CA THR A 167 -10.83 8.87 8.75
C THR A 167 -11.75 8.11 7.80
N LYS A 168 -12.02 8.66 6.61
CA LYS A 168 -12.85 7.98 5.60
C LYS A 168 -12.29 6.61 5.19
N ILE A 169 -10.97 6.52 5.05
CA ILE A 169 -10.31 5.24 4.77
C ILE A 169 -10.52 4.26 5.92
N GLY A 170 -10.32 4.69 7.16
CA GLY A 170 -10.56 3.88 8.35
C GLY A 170 -12.00 3.37 8.44
N ASP A 171 -12.97 4.25 8.20
CA ASP A 171 -14.40 3.91 8.19
C ASP A 171 -14.73 2.91 7.07
N ALA A 172 -14.19 3.10 5.87
CA ALA A 172 -14.38 2.19 4.75
C ALA A 172 -13.76 0.80 5.03
N ILE A 173 -12.58 0.74 5.63
CA ILE A 173 -11.94 -0.52 6.04
C ILE A 173 -12.81 -1.27 7.05
N GLN A 174 -13.45 -0.58 7.99
CA GLN A 174 -14.36 -1.21 8.94
C GLN A 174 -15.58 -1.87 8.26
N LEU A 175 -16.04 -1.32 7.13
CA LEU A 175 -17.11 -1.93 6.34
C LEU A 175 -16.63 -3.16 5.54
N LEU A 176 -15.33 -3.32 5.35
CA LEU A 176 -14.71 -4.41 4.60
C LEU A 176 -14.19 -5.55 5.50
N THR A 177 -14.54 -5.56 6.77
CA THR A 177 -14.12 -6.61 7.71
C THR A 177 -14.88 -7.91 7.47
N LYS A 178 -14.27 -9.02 7.92
CA LYS A 178 -14.84 -10.37 7.79
C LYS A 178 -16.28 -10.45 8.30
N SER A 179 -17.10 -11.23 7.61
CA SER A 179 -18.53 -11.50 7.89
C SER A 179 -19.47 -10.30 7.63
N LYS A 180 -18.99 -9.21 7.05
CA LYS A 180 -19.85 -8.14 6.53
C LYS A 180 -20.20 -8.34 5.07
N THR A 181 -21.25 -7.68 4.62
CA THR A 181 -21.60 -7.62 3.21
C THR A 181 -20.71 -6.60 2.49
N LEU A 182 -20.29 -6.95 1.27
CA LEU A 182 -19.49 -6.03 0.45
C LEU A 182 -20.33 -4.78 0.10
N PRO A 183 -19.82 -3.56 0.33
CA PRO A 183 -20.53 -2.33 -0.04
C PRO A 183 -20.87 -2.30 -1.54
N ASN A 184 -22.07 -1.81 -1.86
CA ASN A 184 -22.52 -1.80 -3.24
C ASN A 184 -21.82 -0.74 -4.08
N VAL A 185 -21.39 -1.13 -5.28
CA VAL A 185 -20.79 -0.27 -6.31
C VAL A 185 -21.43 -0.52 -7.67
N ALA A 186 -21.43 0.48 -8.53
CA ALA A 186 -21.97 0.39 -9.88
C ALA A 186 -20.95 -0.26 -10.83
N LEU A 187 -21.34 -1.38 -11.43
CA LEU A 187 -20.58 -2.13 -12.43
C LEU A 187 -21.40 -2.27 -13.71
N GLU A 188 -20.74 -2.63 -14.81
CA GLU A 188 -21.37 -2.92 -16.12
C GLU A 188 -20.87 -4.25 -16.66
N ASP A 189 -21.77 -4.99 -17.30
CA ASP A 189 -21.40 -6.17 -18.08
C ASP A 189 -20.91 -5.80 -19.49
N ILE A 190 -20.47 -6.80 -20.27
CA ILE A 190 -19.91 -6.60 -21.61
C ILE A 190 -20.91 -5.94 -22.59
N ASN A 191 -22.21 -6.00 -22.32
CA ASN A 191 -23.26 -5.38 -23.11
C ASN A 191 -23.61 -3.95 -22.64
N GLY A 192 -22.94 -3.47 -21.56
CA GLY A 192 -23.24 -2.17 -20.93
C GLY A 192 -24.44 -2.22 -19.99
N LYS A 193 -24.93 -3.41 -19.64
CA LYS A 193 -26.02 -3.57 -18.68
C LYS A 193 -25.50 -3.35 -17.28
N PRO A 194 -26.17 -2.52 -16.47
CA PRO A 194 -25.80 -2.33 -15.07
C PRO A 194 -25.83 -3.65 -14.28
N VAL A 195 -24.76 -3.88 -13.52
CA VAL A 195 -24.61 -5.00 -12.60
C VAL A 195 -24.36 -4.44 -11.20
N ASN A 196 -25.11 -4.93 -10.24
CA ASN A 196 -24.93 -4.54 -8.85
C ASN A 196 -24.02 -5.55 -8.16
N SER A 197 -23.07 -5.07 -7.35
CA SER A 197 -22.18 -5.97 -6.59
C SER A 197 -22.93 -6.89 -5.62
N SER A 198 -24.14 -6.52 -5.20
CA SER A 198 -25.03 -7.41 -4.43
C SER A 198 -25.41 -8.72 -5.17
N SER A 199 -25.21 -8.81 -6.48
CA SER A 199 -25.43 -10.04 -7.26
C SER A 199 -24.48 -11.18 -6.89
N PHE A 200 -23.37 -10.88 -6.19
CA PHE A 200 -22.40 -11.86 -5.72
C PHE A 200 -22.78 -12.53 -4.39
N THR A 201 -23.90 -12.14 -3.77
CA THR A 201 -24.25 -12.57 -2.39
C THR A 201 -24.66 -14.05 -2.27
N ASN A 202 -24.93 -14.72 -3.36
CA ASN A 202 -25.39 -16.11 -3.33
C ASN A 202 -24.30 -17.14 -3.70
N THR A 203 -23.09 -16.68 -3.97
CA THR A 203 -22.00 -17.53 -4.46
C THR A 203 -20.68 -17.13 -3.79
N LYS A 204 -19.87 -18.12 -3.45
CA LYS A 204 -18.47 -17.85 -3.10
C LYS A 204 -17.79 -17.17 -4.27
N THR A 205 -17.17 -16.02 -4.04
CA THR A 205 -16.66 -15.20 -5.13
C THR A 205 -15.25 -14.70 -4.82
N VAL A 206 -14.37 -14.79 -5.82
CA VAL A 206 -13.07 -14.12 -5.82
C VAL A 206 -13.14 -12.96 -6.80
N ILE A 207 -12.94 -11.74 -6.33
CA ILE A 207 -12.93 -10.52 -7.13
C ILE A 207 -11.49 -10.04 -7.25
N PHE A 208 -11.03 -9.83 -8.47
CA PHE A 208 -9.71 -9.25 -8.76
C PHE A 208 -9.84 -8.08 -9.73
N PHE A 209 -8.81 -7.24 -9.80
CA PHE A 209 -8.86 -5.98 -10.53
C PHE A 209 -7.81 -5.94 -11.62
N TRP A 210 -8.11 -5.22 -12.72
CA TRP A 210 -7.19 -5.04 -13.81
C TRP A 210 -7.47 -3.75 -14.62
N THR A 211 -6.50 -3.35 -15.45
CA THR A 211 -6.60 -2.23 -16.41
C THR A 211 -5.73 -2.50 -17.63
N SER A 212 -6.06 -1.92 -18.76
CA SER A 212 -5.30 -2.04 -20.01
C SER A 212 -3.90 -1.45 -19.92
N SER A 213 -3.68 -0.46 -19.06
CA SER A 213 -2.36 0.13 -18.81
C SER A 213 -1.36 -0.82 -18.15
N SER A 214 -1.81 -1.96 -17.62
CA SER A 214 -1.00 -2.99 -16.95
C SER A 214 -1.24 -4.38 -17.54
N ILE A 215 -0.98 -4.57 -18.83
CA ILE A 215 -1.24 -5.81 -19.56
C ILE A 215 -0.52 -7.02 -18.95
N SER A 216 0.72 -6.88 -18.49
CA SER A 216 1.45 -7.98 -17.85
C SER A 216 0.74 -8.48 -16.58
N HIS A 217 0.18 -7.57 -15.78
CA HIS A 217 -0.65 -7.91 -14.62
C HIS A 217 -1.95 -8.59 -15.05
N PHE A 218 -2.65 -8.04 -16.04
CA PHE A 218 -3.87 -8.62 -16.58
C PHE A 218 -3.67 -10.08 -17.01
N GLU A 219 -2.64 -10.36 -17.82
CA GLU A 219 -2.33 -11.71 -18.27
C GLU A 219 -1.97 -12.67 -17.12
N ALA A 220 -1.12 -12.20 -16.20
CA ALA A 220 -0.70 -13.00 -15.06
C ALA A 220 -1.86 -13.34 -14.12
N ALA A 221 -2.72 -12.35 -13.83
CA ALA A 221 -3.89 -12.52 -12.98
C ALA A 221 -4.88 -13.53 -13.59
N HIS A 222 -5.24 -13.38 -14.87
CA HIS A 222 -6.17 -14.27 -15.54
C HIS A 222 -5.65 -15.71 -15.64
N LYS A 223 -4.37 -15.91 -15.98
CA LYS A 223 -3.74 -17.25 -15.97
C LYS A 223 -3.87 -17.91 -14.61
N LYS A 224 -3.53 -17.19 -13.55
CA LYS A 224 -3.60 -17.71 -12.18
C LYS A 224 -5.03 -18.01 -11.74
N ILE A 225 -5.99 -17.16 -12.09
CA ILE A 225 -7.43 -17.36 -11.82
C ILE A 225 -7.97 -18.59 -12.55
N ILE A 226 -7.57 -18.84 -13.79
CA ILE A 226 -7.98 -20.05 -14.53
C ILE A 226 -7.49 -21.31 -13.82
N ASP A 227 -6.28 -21.30 -13.26
CA ASP A 227 -5.76 -22.44 -12.51
C ASP A 227 -6.47 -22.61 -11.16
N PHE A 228 -6.78 -21.54 -10.45
CA PHE A 228 -7.60 -21.61 -9.23
C PHE A 228 -9.01 -22.11 -9.52
N LYS A 229 -9.63 -21.70 -10.61
CA LYS A 229 -10.96 -22.18 -10.97
C LYS A 229 -11.03 -23.70 -11.20
N LYS A 230 -9.97 -24.32 -11.73
CA LYS A 230 -9.87 -25.77 -11.88
C LYS A 230 -9.86 -26.48 -10.53
N LYS A 231 -9.20 -25.90 -9.54
CA LYS A 231 -9.04 -26.46 -8.19
C LYS A 231 -10.20 -26.15 -7.27
N HIS A 232 -10.84 -24.96 -7.46
CA HIS A 232 -11.91 -24.42 -6.62
C HIS A 232 -13.15 -24.09 -7.47
N PRO A 233 -13.80 -25.11 -8.10
CA PRO A 233 -14.94 -24.90 -8.98
C PRO A 233 -16.16 -24.32 -8.26
N GLU A 234 -16.22 -24.39 -6.93
CA GLU A 234 -17.26 -23.80 -6.10
C GLU A 234 -17.18 -22.26 -6.01
N TYR A 235 -16.07 -21.66 -6.44
CA TYR A 235 -15.93 -20.21 -6.48
C TYR A 235 -16.27 -19.65 -7.86
N GLN A 236 -17.00 -18.55 -7.87
CA GLN A 236 -17.09 -17.65 -9.01
C GLN A 236 -15.86 -16.72 -9.01
N PHE A 237 -15.30 -16.47 -10.19
CA PHE A 237 -14.19 -15.54 -10.38
C PHE A 237 -14.65 -14.36 -11.21
N VAL A 238 -14.48 -13.14 -10.65
CA VAL A 238 -14.95 -11.88 -11.24
C VAL A 238 -13.76 -10.97 -11.45
N GLY A 239 -13.46 -10.64 -12.70
CA GLY A 239 -12.48 -9.64 -13.08
C GLY A 239 -13.15 -8.28 -13.23
N ILE A 240 -12.67 -7.27 -12.51
CA ILE A 240 -13.20 -5.91 -12.64
C ILE A 240 -12.15 -5.01 -13.28
N ASN A 241 -12.49 -4.52 -14.46
CA ASN A 241 -11.73 -3.45 -15.11
C ASN A 241 -12.01 -2.12 -14.40
N LEU A 242 -10.95 -1.41 -13.99
CA LEU A 242 -11.08 -0.26 -13.08
C LEU A 242 -11.45 1.04 -13.78
N ASN A 243 -10.75 1.43 -14.83
CA ASN A 243 -10.81 2.79 -15.37
C ASN A 243 -10.60 2.90 -16.88
N ASP A 244 -10.64 1.78 -17.62
CA ASP A 244 -10.54 1.84 -19.08
C ASP A 244 -11.86 2.31 -19.69
N SER A 245 -11.80 2.90 -20.87
CA SER A 245 -13.01 3.15 -21.67
C SER A 245 -13.67 1.82 -22.07
N GLN A 246 -14.97 1.86 -22.35
CA GLN A 246 -15.69 0.67 -22.77
C GLN A 246 -15.08 0.04 -24.05
N GLN A 247 -14.56 0.86 -24.95
CA GLN A 247 -13.92 0.39 -26.17
C GLN A 247 -12.59 -0.32 -25.90
N GLU A 248 -11.72 0.24 -25.05
CA GLU A 248 -10.45 -0.38 -24.66
C GLU A 248 -10.68 -1.70 -23.93
N TRP A 249 -11.58 -1.71 -22.94
CA TRP A 249 -11.95 -2.90 -22.19
C TRP A 249 -12.42 -4.03 -23.11
N LYS A 250 -13.39 -3.75 -24.01
CA LYS A 250 -13.88 -4.74 -24.98
C LYS A 250 -12.79 -5.21 -25.95
N GLY A 251 -11.92 -4.30 -26.36
CA GLY A 251 -10.79 -4.60 -27.24
C GLY A 251 -9.82 -5.60 -26.62
N ILE A 252 -9.48 -5.41 -25.34
CA ILE A 252 -8.60 -6.34 -24.60
C ILE A 252 -9.27 -7.71 -24.44
N LEU A 253 -10.53 -7.76 -24.00
CA LEU A 253 -11.24 -9.04 -23.83
C LEU A 253 -11.38 -9.82 -25.14
N SER A 254 -11.61 -9.13 -26.26
CA SER A 254 -11.69 -9.74 -27.59
C SER A 254 -10.35 -10.33 -28.04
N LYS A 255 -9.25 -9.65 -27.70
CA LYS A 255 -7.90 -10.07 -28.06
C LYS A 255 -7.44 -11.29 -27.27
N TYR A 256 -7.64 -11.32 -25.96
CA TYR A 256 -7.08 -12.35 -25.08
C TYR A 256 -7.99 -13.54 -24.82
N LYS A 257 -9.31 -13.38 -24.95
CA LYS A 257 -10.33 -14.46 -24.89
C LYS A 257 -10.19 -15.41 -23.70
N PHE A 258 -9.87 -14.90 -22.51
CA PHE A 258 -9.87 -15.73 -21.31
C PHE A 258 -11.28 -16.22 -20.98
N SER A 259 -11.42 -17.53 -20.78
CA SER A 259 -12.72 -18.16 -20.52
C SER A 259 -12.88 -18.45 -19.04
N GLY A 260 -14.13 -18.45 -18.56
CA GLY A 260 -14.47 -18.89 -17.23
C GLY A 260 -14.30 -17.83 -16.13
N VAL A 261 -14.08 -16.58 -16.51
CA VAL A 261 -14.10 -15.40 -15.65
C VAL A 261 -15.30 -14.56 -16.04
N THR A 262 -16.01 -14.03 -15.05
CA THR A 262 -17.05 -13.02 -15.27
C THR A 262 -16.36 -11.67 -15.35
N GLU A 263 -16.41 -11.03 -16.52
CA GLU A 263 -15.76 -9.75 -16.75
C GLU A 263 -16.75 -8.61 -16.59
N LEU A 264 -16.43 -7.69 -15.70
CA LEU A 264 -17.19 -6.48 -15.41
C LEU A 264 -16.31 -5.25 -15.56
N ARG A 265 -16.94 -4.10 -15.83
CA ARG A 265 -16.27 -2.81 -15.84
C ARG A 265 -16.81 -1.95 -14.69
N CYS A 266 -15.94 -1.21 -14.06
CA CYS A 266 -16.33 -0.21 -13.08
C CYS A 266 -16.95 1.01 -13.79
N ALA A 267 -18.16 1.40 -13.41
CA ALA A 267 -18.82 2.57 -13.96
C ALA A 267 -18.36 3.88 -13.30
N ASP A 268 -18.02 3.82 -12.03
CA ASP A 268 -17.49 4.94 -11.23
C ASP A 268 -16.29 4.48 -10.40
N PHE A 269 -15.10 4.80 -10.88
CA PHE A 269 -13.86 4.35 -10.23
C PHE A 269 -13.62 5.02 -8.86
N GLU A 270 -13.99 6.29 -8.70
CA GLU A 270 -13.81 7.00 -7.43
C GLU A 270 -14.75 6.45 -6.35
N ASP A 271 -16.00 6.11 -6.70
CA ASP A 271 -16.94 5.44 -5.79
C ASP A 271 -16.42 4.05 -5.39
N LEU A 272 -16.01 3.24 -6.35
CA LEU A 272 -15.44 1.91 -6.10
C LEU A 272 -14.18 2.01 -5.24
N LYS A 273 -13.25 2.88 -5.60
CA LYS A 273 -11.99 3.11 -4.88
C LYS A 273 -12.23 3.52 -3.44
N SER A 274 -13.18 4.43 -3.19
CA SER A 274 -13.51 4.92 -1.85
C SER A 274 -14.18 3.85 -0.99
N LYS A 275 -15.15 3.11 -1.53
CA LYS A 275 -15.93 2.10 -0.80
C LYS A 275 -15.16 0.80 -0.56
N TRP A 276 -14.37 0.36 -1.54
CA TRP A 276 -13.60 -0.88 -1.45
C TRP A 276 -12.13 -0.66 -1.12
N VAL A 277 -11.72 0.60 -0.94
CA VAL A 277 -10.35 1.01 -0.59
C VAL A 277 -9.33 0.42 -1.56
N ILE A 278 -9.55 0.55 -2.87
CA ILE A 278 -8.66 0.01 -3.89
C ILE A 278 -7.44 0.92 -4.06
N THR A 279 -6.32 0.49 -3.55
CA THR A 279 -5.05 1.24 -3.54
C THR A 279 -3.97 0.63 -4.41
N LYS A 280 -4.14 -0.67 -4.75
CA LYS A 280 -3.20 -1.44 -5.57
C LYS A 280 -3.98 -2.34 -6.51
N ILE A 281 -3.55 -2.44 -7.77
CA ILE A 281 -4.23 -3.25 -8.81
C ILE A 281 -4.26 -4.74 -8.50
N HIS A 282 -3.26 -5.26 -7.80
CA HIS A 282 -3.18 -6.68 -7.43
C HIS A 282 -4.02 -7.06 -6.21
N ARG A 283 -4.78 -6.10 -5.66
CA ARG A 283 -5.73 -6.37 -4.59
C ARG A 283 -6.76 -7.40 -5.02
N THR A 284 -7.18 -8.25 -4.08
CA THR A 284 -8.19 -9.29 -4.30
C THR A 284 -9.15 -9.29 -3.12
N ILE A 285 -10.43 -9.55 -3.39
CA ILE A 285 -11.48 -9.69 -2.38
C ILE A 285 -12.03 -11.11 -2.47
N ILE A 286 -12.10 -11.80 -1.34
CA ILE A 286 -12.71 -13.13 -1.22
C ILE A 286 -14.02 -13.00 -0.46
N LEU A 287 -15.11 -13.41 -1.10
CA LEU A 287 -16.42 -13.58 -0.48
C LEU A 287 -16.64 -15.07 -0.24
N GLY A 288 -17.07 -15.41 0.97
CA GLY A 288 -17.44 -16.75 1.36
C GLY A 288 -18.94 -17.05 1.15
N ASP A 289 -19.48 -17.91 1.98
CA ASP A 289 -20.90 -18.27 1.94
C ASP A 289 -21.79 -17.03 2.11
N LYS A 290 -22.91 -17.00 1.38
CA LYS A 290 -23.88 -15.90 1.37
C LYS A 290 -23.28 -14.56 0.91
N GLY A 291 -22.14 -14.55 0.18
CA GLY A 291 -21.46 -13.35 -0.28
C GLY A 291 -20.89 -12.47 0.83
N LEU A 292 -20.71 -13.04 2.01
CA LEU A 292 -20.08 -12.32 3.11
C LEU A 292 -18.57 -12.25 2.91
N ILE A 293 -17.98 -11.12 3.26
CA ILE A 293 -16.53 -10.93 3.17
C ILE A 293 -15.80 -11.98 4.00
N LYS A 294 -14.93 -12.76 3.37
CA LYS A 294 -13.97 -13.66 4.03
C LYS A 294 -12.62 -12.96 4.23
N ASN A 295 -12.12 -12.29 3.18
CA ASN A 295 -10.95 -11.43 3.22
C ASN A 295 -11.05 -10.39 2.07
N ALA A 296 -11.02 -9.12 2.42
CA ALA A 296 -11.06 -8.04 1.43
C ALA A 296 -9.68 -7.44 1.13
N PHE A 297 -8.59 -7.90 1.79
CA PHE A 297 -7.27 -7.30 1.77
C PHE A 297 -6.16 -8.30 1.42
N THR A 298 -6.43 -9.24 0.51
CA THR A 298 -5.45 -10.24 0.03
C THR A 298 -5.01 -9.94 -1.41
N ASN A 299 -4.11 -10.76 -1.93
CA ASN A 299 -3.54 -10.65 -3.26
C ASN A 299 -3.38 -12.05 -3.86
N ILE A 300 -3.92 -12.28 -5.07
CA ILE A 300 -3.86 -13.58 -5.76
C ILE A 300 -2.44 -14.10 -6.00
N PHE A 301 -1.43 -13.25 -5.90
CA PHE A 301 -0.02 -13.62 -6.08
C PHE A 301 0.69 -14.01 -4.78
N GLU A 302 0.03 -13.90 -3.63
CA GLU A 302 0.57 -14.39 -2.36
C GLU A 302 0.68 -15.92 -2.35
N LEU A 303 1.74 -16.43 -1.70
CA LEU A 303 1.99 -17.87 -1.63
C LEU A 303 0.88 -18.63 -0.89
N ASN A 304 0.31 -18.01 0.13
CA ASN A 304 -0.76 -18.57 0.96
C ASN A 304 -2.18 -18.16 0.55
N PHE A 305 -2.34 -17.54 -0.65
CA PHE A 305 -3.67 -17.10 -1.11
C PHE A 305 -4.69 -18.24 -1.18
N GLU A 306 -4.26 -19.40 -1.68
CA GLU A 306 -5.12 -20.59 -1.84
C GLU A 306 -5.64 -21.12 -0.51
N GLU A 307 -4.90 -20.98 0.58
CA GLU A 307 -5.33 -21.35 1.94
C GLU A 307 -6.47 -20.42 2.45
N GLY A 308 -6.60 -19.26 1.86
CA GLY A 308 -7.65 -18.28 2.13
C GLY A 308 -8.98 -18.59 1.42
N LEU A 309 -9.03 -19.49 0.43
CA LEU A 309 -10.23 -19.92 -0.29
C LEU A 309 -10.97 -21.07 0.42
#